data_bf2a1391b9e641554f4bb5898d6b6fdf
#
_entry.id   bf2a1391b9e641554f4bb5898d6b6fdf
#
_cell.length_a   1.000
_cell.length_b   1.000
_cell.length_c   1.000
_cell.angle_alpha   90.00
_cell.angle_beta   90.00
_cell.angle_gamma   90.00
#
_symmetry.space_group_name_H-M   'P 1'
#
loop_
_entity.id
_entity.type
_entity.pdbx_description
1 polymer ?
#
loop_
_entity_poly.entity_id
_entity_poly.type
_entity_poly.pdbx_seq_one_letter_code
_entity_poly.pdbx_strand_id
1 'polypeptide(L)'
;MLGAKRTASVYVSGKHGRLTVQFDRKPTDEEMARVERAANDKVAEGAEVLEFEMEKAEAEGHFGDAIYDLFPVPSGVARLRIVSIPDWNINCCNERHVENTLQVGRVKLGKPRFRHAKGELEIEFDLVG
;
A
#
# COMPACT_ATOMS: atom_id res chain seq x y z
N MET A 1 -7.22 -5.63 -4.74
CA MET A 1 -6.80 -6.74 -5.61
C MET A 1 -7.07 -8.11 -4.99
N LEU A 2 -6.56 -8.41 -3.81
CA LEU A 2 -6.83 -9.69 -3.14
C LEU A 2 -7.92 -9.60 -2.08
N GLY A 3 -8.36 -8.43 -1.73
CA GLY A 3 -9.29 -8.20 -0.65
C GLY A 3 -8.64 -8.23 0.73
N ALA A 4 -7.36 -7.95 0.82
CA ALA A 4 -6.68 -7.80 2.09
C ALA A 4 -7.28 -6.64 2.89
N LYS A 5 -7.27 -6.76 4.21
CA LYS A 5 -7.93 -5.76 5.06
C LYS A 5 -7.07 -4.54 5.29
N ARG A 6 -6.06 -4.64 6.13
CA ARG A 6 -5.22 -3.50 6.50
C ARG A 6 -3.74 -3.84 6.35
N THR A 7 -2.94 -2.85 6.04
CA THR A 7 -1.49 -2.98 6.04
C THR A 7 -0.98 -3.03 7.47
N ALA A 8 -0.22 -4.07 7.80
CA ALA A 8 0.42 -4.20 9.10
C ALA A 8 1.77 -3.50 9.11
N SER A 9 2.55 -3.65 8.04
CA SER A 9 3.84 -2.96 7.91
C SER A 9 4.30 -2.89 6.47
N VAL A 10 5.14 -1.90 6.20
CA VAL A 10 5.83 -1.74 4.92
C VAL A 10 7.30 -1.46 5.23
N TYR A 11 8.19 -2.17 4.56
CA TYR A 11 9.62 -1.95 4.66
C TYR A 11 10.20 -1.80 3.27
N VAL A 12 11.01 -0.77 3.06
CA VAL A 12 11.68 -0.54 1.78
C VAL A 12 13.13 -0.15 2.05
N SER A 13 14.04 -0.83 1.38
CA SER A 13 15.46 -0.51 1.41
C SER A 13 16.01 -0.56 -0.01
N GLY A 14 16.37 0.60 -0.57
CA GLY A 14 16.78 0.70 -1.95
C GLY A 14 15.67 0.26 -2.90
N LYS A 15 15.92 -0.77 -3.70
CA LYS A 15 14.96 -1.32 -4.67
C LYS A 15 14.26 -2.58 -4.17
N HIS A 16 14.46 -2.95 -2.92
CA HIS A 16 13.84 -4.11 -2.30
C HIS A 16 12.86 -3.68 -1.21
N GLY A 17 11.74 -4.36 -1.11
CA GLY A 17 10.77 -4.06 -0.08
C GLY A 17 9.97 -5.27 0.33
N ARG A 18 9.20 -5.08 1.40
CA ARG A 18 8.31 -6.09 1.96
C ARG A 18 7.04 -5.43 2.46
N LEU A 19 5.92 -5.96 2.03
CA LEU A 19 4.59 -5.53 2.45
C LEU A 19 3.96 -6.63 3.28
N THR A 20 3.44 -6.27 4.45
CA THR A 20 2.68 -7.19 5.30
C THR A 20 1.27 -6.66 5.46
N VAL A 21 0.28 -7.48 5.13
CA VAL A 21 -1.14 -7.10 5.21
C VAL A 21 -1.93 -8.16 5.98
N GLN A 22 -3.07 -7.76 6.53
CA GLN A 22 -4.01 -8.70 7.14
C GLN A 22 -4.72 -9.48 6.04
N PHE A 23 -4.61 -10.80 6.08
CA PHE A 23 -5.24 -11.69 5.12
C PHE A 23 -5.51 -13.05 5.76
N ASP A 24 -6.35 -13.86 5.14
CA ASP A 24 -6.85 -15.10 5.74
C ASP A 24 -6.29 -16.38 5.11
N ARG A 25 -5.50 -16.28 4.05
CA ARG A 25 -4.94 -17.44 3.35
C ARG A 25 -3.70 -17.08 2.55
N LYS A 26 -2.99 -18.11 2.09
CA LYS A 26 -1.89 -17.92 1.13
C LYS A 26 -2.49 -17.74 -0.27
N PRO A 27 -2.12 -16.68 -1.01
CA PRO A 27 -2.59 -16.51 -2.39
C PRO A 27 -2.04 -17.58 -3.31
N THR A 28 -2.77 -17.87 -4.37
CA THR A 28 -2.32 -18.77 -5.42
C THR A 28 -1.30 -18.08 -6.33
N ASP A 29 -0.54 -18.87 -7.10
CA ASP A 29 0.41 -18.31 -8.06
C ASP A 29 -0.28 -17.44 -9.11
N GLU A 30 -1.49 -17.80 -9.53
CA GLU A 30 -2.30 -17.00 -10.46
C GLU A 30 -2.71 -15.66 -9.85
N GLU A 31 -3.08 -15.67 -8.58
CA GLU A 31 -3.43 -14.44 -7.87
C GLU A 31 -2.22 -13.51 -7.74
N MET A 32 -1.05 -14.07 -7.44
CA MET A 32 0.18 -13.30 -7.35
C MET A 32 0.57 -12.70 -8.70
N ALA A 33 0.43 -13.47 -9.78
CA ALA A 33 0.68 -12.97 -11.14
C ALA A 33 -0.27 -11.83 -11.50
N ARG A 34 -1.53 -11.91 -11.09
CA ARG A 34 -2.53 -10.86 -11.32
C ARG A 34 -2.19 -9.58 -10.57
N VAL A 35 -1.78 -9.71 -9.32
CA VAL A 35 -1.36 -8.56 -8.50
C VAL A 35 -0.14 -7.88 -9.12
N GLU A 36 0.85 -8.64 -9.52
CA GLU A 36 2.04 -8.11 -10.17
C GLU A 36 1.70 -7.36 -11.46
N ARG A 37 0.84 -7.94 -12.29
CA ARG A 37 0.39 -7.31 -13.53
C ARG A 37 -0.37 -6.02 -13.27
N ALA A 38 -1.29 -6.04 -12.31
CA ALA A 38 -2.06 -4.85 -11.97
C ALA A 38 -1.17 -3.72 -11.43
N ALA A 39 -0.18 -4.07 -10.61
CA ALA A 39 0.78 -3.09 -10.11
C ALA A 39 1.60 -2.47 -11.26
N ASN A 40 2.10 -3.30 -12.17
CA ASN A 40 2.87 -2.84 -13.31
C ASN A 40 2.03 -2.04 -14.31
N ASP A 41 0.77 -2.38 -14.49
CA ASP A 41 -0.16 -1.60 -15.32
C ASP A 41 -0.37 -0.21 -14.71
N LYS A 42 -0.51 -0.11 -13.40
CA LYS A 42 -0.64 1.18 -12.71
C LYS A 42 0.64 2.01 -12.84
N VAL A 43 1.80 1.40 -12.73
CA VAL A 43 3.08 2.08 -12.96
C VAL A 43 3.14 2.63 -14.38
N ALA A 44 2.83 1.81 -15.38
CA ALA A 44 2.90 2.18 -16.80
C ALA A 44 1.87 3.25 -17.19
N GLU A 45 0.77 3.35 -16.46
CA GLU A 45 -0.27 4.36 -16.67
C GLU A 45 0.25 5.78 -16.42
N GLY A 46 1.29 5.94 -15.61
CA GLY A 46 1.79 7.26 -15.27
C GLY A 46 0.84 8.06 -14.41
N ALA A 47 0.20 7.40 -13.45
CA ALA A 47 -0.76 8.04 -12.55
C ALA A 47 -0.07 9.01 -11.58
N GLU A 48 -0.71 10.13 -11.33
CA GLU A 48 -0.23 11.10 -10.34
C GLU A 48 -0.37 10.53 -8.93
N VAL A 49 0.65 10.78 -8.11
CA VAL A 49 0.62 10.48 -6.68
C VAL A 49 0.47 11.82 -5.95
N LEU A 50 -0.69 12.03 -5.35
CA LEU A 50 -1.02 13.27 -4.67
C LEU A 50 -0.69 13.19 -3.19
N GLU A 51 -0.10 14.25 -2.65
CA GLU A 51 0.15 14.39 -1.22
C GLU A 51 -0.49 15.69 -0.74
N PHE A 52 -1.27 15.61 0.33
CA PHE A 52 -1.92 16.78 0.91
C PHE A 52 -2.18 16.57 2.39
N GLU A 53 -2.45 17.65 3.10
CA GLU A 53 -2.82 17.60 4.51
C GLU A 53 -4.28 17.92 4.70
N MET A 54 -4.91 17.23 5.66
CA MET A 54 -6.28 17.49 6.09
C MET A 54 -6.38 17.42 7.60
N GLU A 55 -7.35 18.11 8.16
CA GLU A 55 -7.70 17.90 9.56
C GLU A 55 -8.24 16.47 9.73
N LYS A 56 -7.86 15.84 10.84
CA LYS A 56 -8.22 14.44 11.09
C LYS A 56 -9.73 14.21 11.03
N ALA A 57 -10.52 15.07 11.67
CA ALA A 57 -11.97 14.95 11.67
C ALA A 57 -12.56 15.06 10.26
N GLU A 58 -12.04 15.97 9.44
CA GLU A 58 -12.47 16.14 8.06
C GLU A 58 -12.11 14.94 7.20
N ALA A 59 -10.89 14.43 7.33
CA ALA A 59 -10.44 13.26 6.60
C ALA A 59 -11.28 12.03 6.94
N GLU A 60 -11.56 11.80 8.21
CA GLU A 60 -12.39 10.69 8.66
C GLU A 60 -13.84 10.84 8.18
N GLY A 61 -14.34 12.07 8.11
CA GLY A 61 -15.67 12.34 7.57
C GLY A 61 -15.81 12.03 6.10
N HIS A 62 -14.77 12.27 5.31
CA HIS A 62 -14.76 12.00 3.86
C HIS A 62 -14.41 10.56 3.51
N PHE A 63 -13.47 9.97 4.22
CA PHE A 63 -12.86 8.68 3.83
C PHE A 63 -13.11 7.55 4.83
N GLY A 64 -13.67 7.85 5.99
CA GLY A 64 -13.80 6.87 7.06
C GLY A 64 -12.44 6.47 7.61
N ASP A 65 -12.34 5.25 8.09
CA ASP A 65 -11.10 4.70 8.64
C ASP A 65 -10.28 3.88 7.62
N ALA A 66 -10.74 3.82 6.37
CA ALA A 66 -10.05 3.11 5.29
C ALA A 66 -8.67 3.69 4.95
N ILE A 67 -8.42 4.93 5.36
CA ILE A 67 -7.14 5.61 5.15
C ILE A 67 -6.05 5.18 6.14
N TYR A 68 -6.41 4.41 7.16
CA TYR A 68 -5.45 3.98 8.19
C TYR A 68 -4.93 2.58 7.95
N ASP A 69 -3.66 2.38 8.28
CA ASP A 69 -3.07 1.05 8.41
C ASP A 69 -3.55 0.39 9.71
N LEU A 70 -3.06 -0.81 9.99
CA LEU A 70 -3.42 -1.56 11.20
C LEU A 70 -3.13 -0.75 12.48
N PHE A 71 -2.09 0.07 12.46
CA PHE A 71 -1.73 0.95 13.58
C PHE A 71 -2.08 2.38 13.22
N PRO A 72 -3.26 2.87 13.61
CA PRO A 72 -3.68 4.23 13.29
C PRO A 72 -2.82 5.27 14.00
N VAL A 73 -2.88 6.52 13.53
CA VAL A 73 -2.16 7.61 14.16
C VAL A 73 -2.63 7.84 15.61
N PRO A 74 -1.75 8.34 16.49
CA PRO A 74 -2.12 8.66 17.87
C PRO A 74 -3.30 9.62 17.96
N SER A 75 -4.10 9.48 19.01
CA SER A 75 -5.32 10.28 19.21
C SER A 75 -5.06 11.79 19.33
N GLY A 76 -3.86 12.19 19.72
CA GLY A 76 -3.48 13.59 19.83
C GLY A 76 -3.16 14.30 18.52
N VAL A 77 -3.11 13.57 17.41
CA VAL A 77 -2.81 14.14 16.09
C VAL A 77 -4.05 14.82 15.54
N ALA A 78 -3.93 16.11 15.21
CA ALA A 78 -5.05 16.90 14.69
C ALA A 78 -5.10 16.94 13.15
N ARG A 79 -3.95 16.84 12.48
CA ARG A 79 -3.84 16.88 11.02
C ARG A 79 -3.19 15.62 10.50
N LEU A 80 -3.66 15.17 9.35
CA LEU A 80 -3.14 13.97 8.68
C LEU A 80 -2.51 14.36 7.35
N ARG A 81 -1.40 13.68 7.03
CA ARG A 81 -0.82 13.73 5.70
C ARG A 81 -1.41 12.58 4.90
N ILE A 82 -2.06 12.91 3.79
CA ILE A 82 -2.77 11.96 2.94
C ILE A 82 -2.00 11.77 1.64
N VAL A 83 -1.87 10.51 1.22
CA VAL A 83 -1.28 10.14 -0.06
C VAL A 83 -2.35 9.43 -0.87
N SER A 84 -2.58 9.88 -2.10
CA SER A 84 -3.63 9.34 -2.96
C SER A 84 -3.10 9.07 -4.36
N ILE A 85 -3.43 7.89 -4.86
CA ILE A 85 -3.39 7.60 -6.30
C ILE A 85 -4.86 7.60 -6.72
N PRO A 86 -5.36 8.66 -7.40
CA PRO A 86 -6.78 8.82 -7.68
C PRO A 86 -7.43 7.58 -8.30
N ASP A 87 -8.61 7.25 -7.82
CA ASP A 87 -9.42 6.09 -8.25
C ASP A 87 -8.76 4.73 -7.98
N TRP A 88 -7.66 4.70 -7.23
CA TRP A 88 -6.97 3.44 -6.94
C TRP A 88 -6.69 3.23 -5.46
N ASN A 89 -6.07 4.20 -4.80
CA ASN A 89 -5.75 4.07 -3.39
C ASN A 89 -5.63 5.41 -2.69
N ILE A 90 -6.02 5.44 -1.42
CA ILE A 90 -5.84 6.61 -0.56
C ILE A 90 -5.42 6.11 0.83
N ASN A 91 -4.41 6.74 1.41
CA ASN A 91 -3.88 6.31 2.70
C ASN A 91 -3.25 7.47 3.46
N CYS A 92 -3.24 7.36 4.78
CA CYS A 92 -2.53 8.28 5.66
C CYS A 92 -1.09 7.78 5.81
N CYS A 93 -0.11 8.58 5.42
CA CYS A 93 1.29 8.18 5.46
C CYS A 93 2.22 9.40 5.58
N ASN A 94 3.25 9.28 6.41
CA ASN A 94 4.23 10.36 6.61
C ASN A 94 5.53 10.14 5.82
N GLU A 95 5.65 9.04 5.10
CA GLU A 95 6.83 8.73 4.30
C GLU A 95 6.87 9.55 3.01
N ARG A 96 8.03 9.61 2.40
CA ARG A 96 8.18 10.24 1.09
C ARG A 96 7.68 9.30 0.00
N HIS A 97 7.02 9.89 -0.99
CA HIS A 97 6.45 9.14 -2.11
C HIS A 97 6.90 9.76 -3.42
N VAL A 98 6.90 8.96 -4.48
CA VAL A 98 7.12 9.45 -5.84
C VAL A 98 5.95 10.34 -6.25
N GLU A 99 6.19 11.25 -7.18
CA GLU A 99 5.15 12.16 -7.69
C GLU A 99 4.30 11.52 -8.78
N ASN A 100 4.83 10.49 -9.43
CA ASN A 100 4.16 9.78 -10.51
C ASN A 100 4.54 8.31 -10.46
N THR A 101 3.61 7.43 -10.76
CA THR A 101 3.85 5.98 -10.70
C THR A 101 4.93 5.51 -11.67
N LEU A 102 5.16 6.21 -12.79
CA LEU A 102 6.25 5.89 -13.71
C LEU A 102 7.63 5.91 -13.04
N GLN A 103 7.80 6.69 -11.99
CA GLN A 103 9.07 6.79 -11.25
C GLN A 103 9.40 5.53 -10.45
N VAL A 104 8.42 4.66 -10.23
CA VAL A 104 8.63 3.42 -9.47
C VAL A 104 9.46 2.41 -10.25
N GLY A 105 9.30 2.37 -11.57
CA GLY A 105 9.88 1.32 -12.39
C GLY A 105 9.06 0.04 -12.35
N ARG A 106 9.63 -1.05 -12.81
CA ARG A 106 8.92 -2.34 -12.87
C ARG A 106 8.94 -3.03 -11.52
N VAL A 107 7.78 -3.51 -11.10
CA VAL A 107 7.62 -4.28 -9.85
C VAL A 107 7.71 -5.78 -10.15
N LYS A 108 8.53 -6.47 -9.36
CA LYS A 108 8.63 -7.92 -9.40
C LYS A 108 8.32 -8.45 -8.01
N LEU A 109 7.29 -9.27 -7.91
CA LEU A 109 6.88 -9.86 -6.63
C LEU A 109 7.64 -11.14 -6.36
N GLY A 110 8.01 -11.34 -5.09
CA GLY A 110 8.56 -12.59 -4.59
C GLY A 110 7.46 -13.55 -4.16
N LYS A 111 7.86 -14.64 -3.55
CA LYS A 111 6.91 -15.64 -3.04
C LYS A 111 6.19 -15.09 -1.80
N PRO A 112 4.86 -15.27 -1.73
CA PRO A 112 4.12 -14.85 -0.54
C PRO A 112 4.37 -15.81 0.62
N ARG A 113 4.38 -15.26 1.84
CA ARG A 113 4.41 -16.02 3.08
C ARG A 113 3.16 -15.72 3.87
N PHE A 114 2.42 -16.76 4.21
CA PHE A 114 1.25 -16.58 5.05
C PHE A 114 1.52 -17.08 6.46
N ARG A 115 1.30 -16.23 7.46
CA ARG A 115 1.49 -16.55 8.88
C ARG A 115 0.14 -16.78 9.54
N HIS A 116 -0.24 -18.04 9.68
CA HIS A 116 -1.53 -18.44 10.26
C HIS A 116 -1.78 -17.84 11.64
N ALA A 117 -0.77 -17.89 12.51
CA ALA A 117 -0.91 -17.44 13.89
C ALA A 117 -1.24 -15.95 14.01
N LYS A 118 -0.83 -15.15 13.03
CA LYS A 118 -1.04 -13.70 13.02
C LYS A 118 -2.12 -13.26 12.05
N GLY A 119 -2.58 -14.13 11.17
CA GLY A 119 -3.48 -13.74 10.09
C GLY A 119 -2.86 -12.70 9.16
N GLU A 120 -1.58 -12.85 8.84
CA GLU A 120 -0.81 -11.90 8.05
C GLU A 120 -0.20 -12.55 6.82
N LEU A 121 -0.30 -11.83 5.71
CA LEU A 121 0.35 -12.18 4.46
C LEU A 121 1.53 -11.24 4.23
N GLU A 122 2.70 -11.82 3.99
CA GLU A 122 3.93 -11.08 3.74
C GLU A 122 4.36 -11.28 2.29
N ILE A 123 4.55 -10.19 1.56
CA ILE A 123 4.96 -10.21 0.16
C ILE A 123 6.21 -9.37 0.00
N GLU A 124 7.30 -10.00 -0.45
CA GLU A 124 8.51 -9.28 -0.81
C GLU A 124 8.42 -8.84 -2.27
N PHE A 125 9.06 -7.72 -2.59
CA PHE A 125 9.10 -7.20 -3.95
C PHE A 125 10.43 -6.53 -4.25
N ASP A 126 10.76 -6.50 -5.52
CA ASP A 126 11.92 -5.78 -6.04
C ASP A 126 11.48 -4.81 -7.14
N LEU A 127 12.17 -3.70 -7.23
CA LEU A 127 11.97 -2.73 -8.30
C LEU A 127 13.07 -2.93 -9.33
N VAL A 128 12.69 -3.19 -10.57
CA VAL A 128 13.60 -3.55 -11.65
C VAL A 128 13.53 -2.48 -12.74
N GLY A 129 14.64 -1.94 -13.05
CA GLY A 129 14.74 -0.95 -14.11
C GLY A 129 14.67 0.44 -13.65
#